data_8765fef179f86f38201aca0f167fe26b
#
_entry.id   8765fef179f86f38201aca0f167fe26b
#
_cell.length_a   1.000
_cell.length_b   1.000
_cell.length_c   1.000
_cell.angle_alpha   90.00
_cell.angle_beta   90.00
_cell.angle_gamma   90.00
#
_symmetry.space_group_name_H-M   'P 1'
#
loop_
_entity.id
_entity.type
_entity.pdbx_description
1 polymer ?
#
loop_
_entity_poly.entity_id
_entity_poly.type
_entity_poly.pdbx_seq_one_letter_code
_entity_poly.pdbx_strand_id
1 'polypeptide(L)'
;MTSQVEADVAVVGAGPAGAASALFAARRGHRVVVFDKDAFPRDKPCGEGLMPGGLPPLRELELDAADIALGAPPLNGVQFGLPHEPPAIVAFPQHNGEQAGLGIRRLDFDARLAGALARRPSIQFHPQTEVRDVRWARGTPPTVVTSTGEVRVRFVVIADGLRSSLRHRLGWTVGPRPPHRYGIVAHWQVDGPVDPWVRITFDDGLEVYEGPVAKNQRMVGLLCYQARMREFSGRLETRYREIVQAVRPELREAEQVGPVNAVGPFWYRASTVAEHGVFLVGDAAGFTDPITGEGIAAGLRQARALADALDSPTPERAYRAAHRRMTSDPRRVASLLLRLTRTPKLVGRGIHSHQRAPRTLSTLLGIGFGYWGFNRITPREWLRLFTGR
;
A
#
# COMPACT_ATOMS: atom_id res chain seq x y z
N MET A 1 -8.41 25.78 33.83
CA MET A 1 -7.66 26.32 32.67
C MET A 1 -7.98 25.44 31.48
N THR A 2 -8.76 25.93 30.52
CA THR A 2 -8.99 25.25 29.25
C THR A 2 -7.70 25.32 28.45
N SER A 3 -6.94 24.21 28.44
CA SER A 3 -5.69 24.15 27.67
C SER A 3 -6.03 24.34 26.19
N GLN A 4 -5.45 25.37 25.59
CA GLN A 4 -5.68 25.79 24.22
C GLN A 4 -5.27 24.65 23.26
N VAL A 5 -6.10 24.39 22.24
CA VAL A 5 -5.79 23.44 21.16
C VAL A 5 -4.72 24.07 20.27
N GLU A 6 -3.59 23.40 20.08
CA GLU A 6 -2.41 23.93 19.38
C GLU A 6 -2.53 23.81 17.87
N ALA A 7 -3.15 22.72 17.39
CA ALA A 7 -3.47 22.48 15.99
C ALA A 7 -4.82 21.77 15.85
N ASP A 8 -5.43 21.82 14.68
CA ASP A 8 -6.71 21.14 14.46
C ASP A 8 -6.51 19.63 14.27
N VAL A 9 -5.44 19.24 13.53
CA VAL A 9 -5.14 17.85 13.20
C VAL A 9 -3.68 17.53 13.50
N ALA A 10 -3.44 16.45 14.25
CA ALA A 10 -2.10 15.84 14.34
C ALA A 10 -2.06 14.59 13.47
N VAL A 11 -1.03 14.46 12.64
CA VAL A 11 -0.79 13.27 11.80
C VAL A 11 0.47 12.56 12.29
N VAL A 12 0.37 11.26 12.51
CA VAL A 12 1.48 10.42 12.96
C VAL A 12 1.92 9.49 11.82
N GLY A 13 3.13 9.72 11.34
CA GLY A 13 3.71 9.07 10.17
C GLY A 13 3.52 9.88 8.89
N ALA A 14 4.64 10.23 8.23
CA ALA A 14 4.68 10.99 6.99
C ALA A 14 4.94 10.11 5.75
N GLY A 15 4.55 8.84 5.79
CA GLY A 15 4.44 7.98 4.61
C GLY A 15 3.29 8.42 3.70
N PRO A 16 3.05 7.73 2.56
CA PRO A 16 2.07 8.17 1.56
C PRO A 16 0.68 8.49 2.12
N ALA A 17 0.14 7.63 2.99
CA ALA A 17 -1.18 7.83 3.58
C ALA A 17 -1.22 9.01 4.57
N GLY A 18 -0.18 9.15 5.40
CA GLY A 18 -0.12 10.24 6.39
C GLY A 18 0.15 11.60 5.74
N ALA A 19 1.14 11.68 4.86
CA ALA A 19 1.43 12.91 4.14
C ALA A 19 0.22 13.39 3.33
N ALA A 20 -0.45 12.49 2.61
CA ALA A 20 -1.68 12.82 1.89
C ALA A 20 -2.80 13.28 2.86
N SER A 21 -2.95 12.64 4.03
CA SER A 21 -3.94 13.06 5.04
C SER A 21 -3.69 14.49 5.51
N ALA A 22 -2.41 14.83 5.79
CA ALA A 22 -2.02 16.17 6.20
C ALA A 22 -2.28 17.21 5.10
N LEU A 23 -1.87 16.91 3.86
CA LEU A 23 -2.06 17.80 2.71
C LEU A 23 -3.55 18.04 2.42
N PHE A 24 -4.39 16.99 2.43
CA PHE A 24 -5.83 17.13 2.23
C PHE A 24 -6.51 17.90 3.37
N ALA A 25 -6.14 17.66 4.62
CA ALA A 25 -6.67 18.40 5.76
C ALA A 25 -6.27 19.91 5.67
N ALA A 26 -5.02 20.20 5.32
CA ALA A 26 -4.55 21.56 5.12
C ALA A 26 -5.29 22.30 3.98
N ARG A 27 -5.59 21.61 2.86
CA ARG A 27 -6.41 22.17 1.77
C ARG A 27 -7.83 22.55 2.20
N ARG A 28 -8.33 21.91 3.25
CA ARG A 28 -9.65 22.25 3.85
C ARG A 28 -9.57 23.30 4.96
N GLY A 29 -8.40 23.93 5.12
CA GLY A 29 -8.20 25.02 6.07
C GLY A 29 -7.84 24.60 7.48
N HIS A 30 -7.59 23.30 7.73
CA HIS A 30 -7.12 22.85 9.04
C HIS A 30 -5.66 23.24 9.27
N ARG A 31 -5.32 23.64 10.50
CA ARG A 31 -3.93 23.73 10.98
C ARG A 31 -3.46 22.32 11.33
N VAL A 32 -2.38 21.88 10.69
CA VAL A 32 -1.92 20.50 10.79
C VAL A 32 -0.52 20.45 11.40
N VAL A 33 -0.30 19.52 12.32
CA VAL A 33 1.03 19.14 12.77
C VAL A 33 1.31 17.69 12.36
N VAL A 34 2.48 17.42 11.79
CA VAL A 34 2.88 16.09 11.30
C VAL A 34 4.14 15.65 12.02
N PHE A 35 4.12 14.44 12.55
CA PHE A 35 5.28 13.81 13.20
C PHE A 35 5.69 12.56 12.46
N ASP A 36 6.97 12.39 12.19
CA ASP A 36 7.56 11.13 11.74
C ASP A 36 8.85 10.86 12.52
N LYS A 37 9.04 9.61 12.93
CA LYS A 37 10.23 9.22 13.70
C LYS A 37 11.51 9.18 12.86
N ASP A 38 11.39 9.08 11.54
CA ASP A 38 12.50 8.95 10.61
C ASP A 38 12.89 10.32 10.00
N ALA A 39 14.15 10.46 9.61
CA ALA A 39 14.61 11.53 8.71
C ALA A 39 14.21 11.21 7.27
N PHE A 40 14.16 12.22 6.40
CA PHE A 40 13.90 12.07 4.97
C PHE A 40 15.11 12.57 4.16
N PRO A 41 15.46 11.95 3.02
CA PRO A 41 14.79 10.79 2.41
C PRO A 41 15.00 9.49 3.18
N ARG A 42 13.99 8.58 3.16
CA ARG A 42 14.07 7.26 3.75
C ARG A 42 13.47 6.19 2.85
N ASP A 43 14.07 5.02 2.82
CA ASP A 43 13.52 3.87 2.10
C ASP A 43 12.62 3.01 3.00
N LYS A 44 11.67 2.30 2.39
CA LYS A 44 10.76 1.41 3.11
C LYS A 44 10.34 0.24 2.22
N PRO A 45 10.43 -1.02 2.70
CA PRO A 45 10.04 -2.19 1.92
C PRO A 45 8.62 -2.05 1.37
N CYS A 46 8.48 -2.14 0.05
CA CYS A 46 7.22 -1.94 -0.66
C CYS A 46 7.28 -2.60 -2.03
N GLY A 47 6.13 -2.96 -2.60
CA GLY A 47 6.01 -3.35 -4.01
C GLY A 47 6.07 -2.19 -4.99
N GLU A 48 6.09 -0.95 -4.51
CA GLU A 48 6.34 0.30 -5.25
C GLU A 48 5.47 0.53 -6.50
N GLY A 49 4.38 -0.21 -6.61
CA GLY A 49 3.34 0.04 -7.62
C GLY A 49 2.28 1.00 -7.07
N LEU A 50 2.09 2.11 -7.76
CA LEU A 50 0.94 2.97 -7.58
C LEU A 50 -0.12 2.61 -8.61
N MET A 51 -1.17 1.93 -8.18
CA MET A 51 -2.28 1.54 -9.05
C MET A 51 -3.06 2.77 -9.56
N PRO A 52 -3.73 2.68 -10.71
CA PRO A 52 -4.36 3.84 -11.37
C PRO A 52 -5.27 4.67 -10.45
N GLY A 53 -5.99 4.03 -9.53
CA GLY A 53 -6.85 4.72 -8.55
C GLY A 53 -6.15 5.63 -7.54
N GLY A 54 -4.82 5.62 -7.50
CA GLY A 54 -4.02 6.55 -6.70
C GLY A 54 -3.66 7.85 -7.41
N LEU A 55 -3.80 7.92 -8.75
CA LEU A 55 -3.43 9.11 -9.53
C LEU A 55 -4.36 10.31 -9.30
N PRO A 56 -5.70 10.15 -9.29
CA PRO A 56 -6.59 11.27 -9.02
C PRO A 56 -6.30 11.99 -7.69
N PRO A 57 -6.13 11.31 -6.55
CA PRO A 57 -5.71 11.96 -5.30
C PRO A 57 -4.38 12.71 -5.41
N LEU A 58 -3.39 12.18 -6.14
CA LEU A 58 -2.11 12.88 -6.33
C LEU A 58 -2.27 14.17 -7.13
N ARG A 59 -3.02 14.13 -8.24
CA ARG A 59 -3.30 15.35 -9.02
C ARG A 59 -4.06 16.38 -8.22
N GLU A 60 -5.02 15.96 -7.40
CA GLU A 60 -5.75 16.85 -6.50
C GLU A 60 -4.81 17.52 -5.48
N LEU A 61 -3.73 16.86 -5.09
CA LEU A 61 -2.68 17.42 -4.23
C LEU A 61 -1.62 18.23 -5.01
N GLU A 62 -1.78 18.40 -6.32
CA GLU A 62 -0.83 19.11 -7.20
C GLU A 62 0.56 18.45 -7.20
N LEU A 63 0.58 17.11 -7.08
CA LEU A 63 1.80 16.31 -7.18
C LEU A 63 1.89 15.73 -8.58
N ASP A 64 2.93 16.14 -9.33
CA ASP A 64 3.12 15.68 -10.70
C ASP A 64 3.51 14.21 -10.76
N ALA A 65 2.74 13.45 -11.52
CA ALA A 65 2.96 12.02 -11.72
C ALA A 65 4.27 11.75 -12.48
N ALA A 66 4.64 12.62 -13.43
CA ALA A 66 5.88 12.47 -14.21
C ALA A 66 7.11 12.65 -13.32
N ASP A 67 7.07 13.63 -12.42
CA ASP A 67 8.13 13.85 -11.43
C ASP A 67 8.27 12.67 -10.47
N ILE A 68 7.16 12.03 -10.10
CA ILE A 68 7.14 10.91 -9.16
C ILE A 68 7.69 9.65 -9.82
N ALA A 69 7.37 9.42 -11.09
CA ALA A 69 7.76 8.21 -11.82
C ALA A 69 9.25 8.11 -12.14
N LEU A 70 10.02 9.20 -12.06
CA LEU A 70 11.46 9.24 -12.36
C LEU A 70 11.82 8.63 -13.72
N GLY A 71 10.94 8.82 -14.72
CA GLY A 71 11.09 8.27 -16.07
C GLY A 71 10.77 6.78 -16.19
N ALA A 72 10.22 6.13 -15.15
CA ALA A 72 9.64 4.79 -15.30
C ALA A 72 8.48 4.81 -16.30
N PRO A 73 8.30 3.75 -17.12
CA PRO A 73 7.14 3.65 -17.99
C PRO A 73 5.86 3.52 -17.13
N PRO A 74 4.70 3.97 -17.66
CA PRO A 74 3.44 3.75 -17.00
C PRO A 74 3.16 2.25 -16.84
N LEU A 75 2.60 1.82 -15.71
CA LEU A 75 2.19 0.43 -15.49
C LEU A 75 0.87 0.16 -16.22
N ASN A 76 0.89 -0.68 -17.24
CA ASN A 76 -0.29 -0.97 -18.06
C ASN A 76 -1.13 -2.15 -17.53
N GLY A 77 -0.56 -2.98 -16.65
CA GLY A 77 -1.25 -4.15 -16.11
C GLY A 77 -0.30 -5.15 -15.47
N VAL A 78 -0.75 -6.39 -15.40
CA VAL A 78 -0.04 -7.50 -14.76
C VAL A 78 0.14 -8.65 -15.76
N GLN A 79 1.32 -9.27 -15.72
CA GLN A 79 1.63 -10.56 -16.37
C GLN A 79 1.71 -11.63 -15.28
N PHE A 80 0.80 -12.60 -15.33
CA PHE A 80 0.80 -13.75 -14.42
C PHE A 80 1.42 -14.95 -15.13
N GLY A 81 2.48 -15.50 -14.60
CA GLY A 81 3.22 -16.60 -15.21
C GLY A 81 3.51 -17.77 -14.29
N LEU A 82 3.74 -18.92 -14.90
CA LEU A 82 4.42 -20.08 -14.32
C LEU A 82 5.78 -20.23 -14.99
N PRO A 83 6.78 -20.90 -14.34
CA PRO A 83 8.05 -21.19 -14.98
C PRO A 83 7.85 -21.90 -16.32
N HIS A 84 8.56 -21.42 -17.33
CA HIS A 84 8.56 -22.03 -18.68
C HIS A 84 7.23 -22.01 -19.44
N GLU A 85 6.22 -21.25 -18.97
CA GLU A 85 4.92 -21.10 -19.65
C GLU A 85 4.71 -19.65 -20.10
N PRO A 86 3.97 -19.43 -21.21
CA PRO A 86 3.57 -18.08 -21.61
C PRO A 86 2.70 -17.41 -20.54
N PRO A 87 2.97 -16.15 -20.17
CA PRO A 87 2.19 -15.46 -19.15
C PRO A 87 0.78 -15.10 -19.64
N ALA A 88 -0.17 -15.04 -18.71
CA ALA A 88 -1.45 -14.38 -18.93
C ALA A 88 -1.27 -12.87 -18.73
N ILE A 89 -1.54 -12.09 -19.78
CA ILE A 89 -1.39 -10.62 -19.78
C ILE A 89 -2.74 -9.98 -19.49
N VAL A 90 -2.85 -9.26 -18.39
CA VAL A 90 -4.09 -8.63 -17.92
C VAL A 90 -3.87 -7.12 -17.82
N ALA A 91 -4.45 -6.36 -18.75
CA ALA A 91 -4.44 -4.91 -18.67
C ALA A 91 -5.23 -4.41 -17.46
N PHE A 92 -4.78 -3.32 -16.86
CA PHE A 92 -5.56 -2.67 -15.82
C PHE A 92 -6.89 -2.18 -16.37
N PRO A 93 -7.98 -2.32 -15.60
CA PRO A 93 -9.28 -1.83 -16.03
C PRO A 93 -9.31 -0.31 -16.03
N GLN A 94 -9.89 0.28 -17.05
CA GLN A 94 -10.14 1.72 -17.11
C GLN A 94 -11.18 2.14 -16.04
N HIS A 95 -10.85 3.18 -15.28
CA HIS A 95 -11.75 3.75 -14.28
C HIS A 95 -11.49 5.25 -14.10
N ASN A 96 -12.53 6.07 -14.21
CA ASN A 96 -12.47 7.54 -14.07
C ASN A 96 -11.37 8.20 -14.94
N GLY A 97 -11.23 7.75 -16.18
CA GLY A 97 -10.22 8.25 -17.11
C GLY A 97 -8.81 7.69 -16.92
N GLU A 98 -8.58 6.90 -15.88
CA GLU A 98 -7.29 6.26 -15.61
C GLU A 98 -7.27 4.80 -16.07
N GLN A 99 -6.19 4.38 -16.70
CA GLN A 99 -5.95 2.99 -17.08
C GLN A 99 -4.55 2.52 -16.71
N ALA A 100 -3.58 3.42 -16.64
CA ALA A 100 -2.21 3.09 -16.27
C ALA A 100 -1.90 3.53 -14.84
N GLY A 101 -1.07 2.75 -14.16
CA GLY A 101 -0.46 3.08 -12.89
C GLY A 101 0.97 3.63 -13.06
N LEU A 102 1.69 3.77 -11.96
CA LEU A 102 3.10 4.20 -11.94
C LEU A 102 3.94 3.23 -11.11
N GLY A 103 5.16 2.95 -11.57
CA GLY A 103 6.22 2.46 -10.71
C GLY A 103 6.85 3.64 -9.96
N ILE A 104 7.04 3.52 -8.65
CA ILE A 104 7.54 4.62 -7.83
C ILE A 104 8.48 4.11 -6.74
N ARG A 105 9.73 4.62 -6.71
CA ARG A 105 10.64 4.36 -5.59
C ARG A 105 10.12 5.02 -4.32
N ARG A 106 9.95 4.26 -3.24
CA ARG A 106 9.51 4.80 -1.95
C ARG A 106 10.48 5.83 -1.39
N LEU A 107 11.78 5.64 -1.61
CA LEU A 107 12.82 6.62 -1.24
C LEU A 107 12.50 8.01 -1.79
N ASP A 108 12.22 8.10 -3.09
CA ASP A 108 11.97 9.36 -3.79
C ASP A 108 10.55 9.88 -3.56
N PHE A 109 9.57 8.99 -3.55
CA PHE A 109 8.18 9.36 -3.35
C PHE A 109 7.93 9.94 -1.95
N ASP A 110 8.41 9.25 -0.91
CA ASP A 110 8.28 9.73 0.46
C ASP A 110 9.03 11.06 0.67
N ALA A 111 10.20 11.26 0.04
CA ALA A 111 10.93 12.52 0.08
C ALA A 111 10.17 13.68 -0.59
N ARG A 112 9.51 13.42 -1.75
CA ARG A 112 8.66 14.42 -2.42
C ARG A 112 7.45 14.81 -1.59
N LEU A 113 6.81 13.83 -0.95
CA LEU A 113 5.70 14.08 -0.03
C LEU A 113 6.16 14.91 1.18
N ALA A 114 7.30 14.58 1.80
CA ALA A 114 7.88 15.34 2.89
C ALA A 114 8.20 16.78 2.47
N GLY A 115 8.78 16.97 1.28
CA GLY A 115 8.99 18.30 0.70
C GLY A 115 7.69 19.07 0.46
N ALA A 116 6.61 18.39 0.06
CA ALA A 116 5.30 19.02 -0.11
C ALA A 116 4.70 19.46 1.24
N LEU A 117 4.87 18.67 2.30
CA LEU A 117 4.49 19.06 3.67
C LEU A 117 5.23 20.33 4.11
N ALA A 118 6.56 20.36 3.95
CA ALA A 118 7.40 21.47 4.39
C ALA A 118 7.10 22.80 3.67
N ARG A 119 6.56 22.74 2.45
CA ARG A 119 6.20 23.94 1.67
C ARG A 119 4.82 24.53 2.01
N ARG A 120 3.98 23.86 2.82
CA ARG A 120 2.63 24.35 3.15
C ARG A 120 2.66 25.11 4.49
N PRO A 121 2.39 26.44 4.51
CA PRO A 121 2.43 27.23 5.75
C PRO A 121 1.48 26.78 6.87
N SER A 122 0.37 26.11 6.50
CA SER A 122 -0.60 25.55 7.44
C SER A 122 -0.20 24.20 8.02
N ILE A 123 0.98 23.67 7.64
CA ILE A 123 1.51 22.39 8.13
C ILE A 123 2.83 22.62 8.89
N GLN A 124 2.87 22.20 10.14
CA GLN A 124 4.10 22.08 10.92
C GLN A 124 4.61 20.64 10.78
N PHE A 125 5.72 20.43 10.09
CA PHE A 125 6.31 19.11 9.87
C PHE A 125 7.52 18.89 10.77
N HIS A 126 7.45 17.85 11.61
CA HIS A 126 8.48 17.46 12.58
C HIS A 126 9.01 16.04 12.23
N PRO A 127 9.98 15.93 11.31
CA PRO A 127 10.73 14.69 11.13
C PRO A 127 11.58 14.40 12.36
N GLN A 128 12.06 13.16 12.52
CA GLN A 128 12.85 12.68 13.66
C GLN A 128 12.16 12.91 15.02
N THR A 129 10.82 12.94 15.01
CA THR A 129 10.01 13.11 16.23
C THR A 129 9.08 11.90 16.38
N GLU A 130 9.41 11.06 17.33
CA GLU A 130 8.61 9.86 17.62
C GLU A 130 7.35 10.21 18.43
N VAL A 131 6.19 9.75 17.96
CA VAL A 131 4.97 9.74 18.77
C VAL A 131 4.93 8.43 19.57
N ARG A 132 4.94 8.57 20.89
CA ARG A 132 5.00 7.45 21.83
C ARG A 132 3.64 6.98 22.28
N ASP A 133 2.66 7.92 22.37
CA ASP A 133 1.32 7.61 22.86
C ASP A 133 0.28 8.60 22.32
N VAL A 134 -0.98 8.19 22.33
CA VAL A 134 -2.15 9.03 22.08
C VAL A 134 -3.12 8.82 23.22
N ARG A 135 -3.31 9.86 24.02
CA ARG A 135 -4.26 9.85 25.15
C ARG A 135 -5.56 10.51 24.73
N TRP A 136 -6.64 9.90 25.06
CA TRP A 136 -7.98 10.42 24.81
C TRP A 136 -8.94 10.03 25.94
N ALA A 137 -9.96 10.85 26.12
CA ALA A 137 -11.09 10.53 27.00
C ALA A 137 -12.37 11.08 26.36
N ARG A 138 -13.49 10.47 26.67
CA ARG A 138 -14.78 10.88 26.14
C ARG A 138 -15.06 12.35 26.43
N GLY A 139 -15.34 13.14 25.37
CA GLY A 139 -15.67 14.56 25.50
C GLY A 139 -14.47 15.50 25.66
N THR A 140 -13.24 14.98 25.59
CA THR A 140 -12.03 15.81 25.61
C THR A 140 -11.22 15.65 24.31
N PRO A 141 -10.59 16.73 23.81
CA PRO A 141 -9.68 16.64 22.68
C PRO A 141 -8.52 15.72 22.99
N PRO A 142 -8.10 14.84 22.04
CA PRO A 142 -6.96 13.96 22.23
C PRO A 142 -5.64 14.70 22.38
N THR A 143 -4.70 14.07 23.08
CA THR A 143 -3.33 14.56 23.30
C THR A 143 -2.34 13.57 22.67
N VAL A 144 -1.48 14.07 21.80
CA VAL A 144 -0.36 13.33 21.22
C VAL A 144 0.87 13.51 22.10
N VAL A 145 1.46 12.40 22.55
CA VAL A 145 2.68 12.38 23.38
C VAL A 145 3.86 12.05 22.47
N THR A 146 4.74 13.00 22.28
CA THR A 146 5.94 12.86 21.43
C THR A 146 7.21 12.68 22.25
N SER A 147 8.33 12.44 21.57
CA SER A 147 9.68 12.44 22.18
C SER A 147 10.11 13.81 22.70
N THR A 148 9.46 14.89 22.26
CA THR A 148 9.85 16.29 22.58
C THR A 148 8.80 17.04 23.40
N GLY A 149 7.62 16.48 23.64
CA GLY A 149 6.55 17.12 24.41
C GLY A 149 5.18 16.57 24.09
N GLU A 150 4.13 17.24 24.55
CA GLU A 150 2.74 16.88 24.32
C GLU A 150 2.04 17.95 23.50
N VAL A 151 1.18 17.52 22.54
CA VAL A 151 0.41 18.42 21.67
C VAL A 151 -1.07 18.06 21.77
N ARG A 152 -1.91 19.02 22.10
CA ARG A 152 -3.36 18.84 22.16
C ARG A 152 -4.03 19.29 20.87
N VAL A 153 -4.86 18.41 20.29
CA VAL A 153 -5.47 18.63 18.99
C VAL A 153 -6.94 18.23 18.99
N ARG A 154 -7.70 18.68 17.97
CA ARG A 154 -9.09 18.22 17.80
C ARG A 154 -9.15 16.78 17.27
N PHE A 155 -8.24 16.43 16.37
CA PHE A 155 -8.20 15.14 15.69
C PHE A 155 -6.78 14.60 15.61
N VAL A 156 -6.64 13.29 15.78
CA VAL A 156 -5.39 12.56 15.56
C VAL A 156 -5.55 11.58 14.43
N VAL A 157 -4.66 11.60 13.46
CA VAL A 157 -4.58 10.67 12.32
C VAL A 157 -3.34 9.79 12.50
N ILE A 158 -3.55 8.52 12.77
CA ILE A 158 -2.48 7.52 12.91
C ILE A 158 -2.27 6.85 11.55
N ALA A 159 -1.10 7.07 10.95
CA ALA A 159 -0.64 6.54 9.68
C ALA A 159 0.77 5.95 9.77
N ASP A 160 1.11 5.35 10.91
CA ASP A 160 2.41 4.80 11.28
C ASP A 160 2.71 3.42 10.66
N GLY A 161 1.84 2.97 9.74
CA GLY A 161 2.05 1.84 8.84
C GLY A 161 1.64 0.48 9.40
N LEU A 162 2.14 -0.59 8.76
CA LEU A 162 1.70 -1.97 8.98
C LEU A 162 1.77 -2.42 10.45
N ARG A 163 2.91 -2.16 11.09
CA ARG A 163 3.17 -2.54 12.49
C ARG A 163 2.83 -1.41 13.46
N SER A 164 1.73 -0.70 13.22
CA SER A 164 1.28 0.43 14.03
C SER A 164 1.35 0.15 15.53
N SER A 165 2.30 0.77 16.19
CA SER A 165 2.46 0.67 17.66
C SER A 165 1.31 1.39 18.39
N LEU A 166 0.84 2.49 17.81
CA LEU A 166 -0.26 3.26 18.40
C LEU A 166 -1.58 2.52 18.29
N ARG A 167 -1.89 1.88 17.14
CA ARG A 167 -3.05 0.98 17.04
C ARG A 167 -3.01 -0.12 18.11
N HIS A 168 -1.83 -0.67 18.38
CA HIS A 168 -1.66 -1.70 19.40
C HIS A 168 -1.92 -1.14 20.81
N ARG A 169 -1.35 0.01 21.15
CA ARG A 169 -1.56 0.69 22.45
C ARG A 169 -3.01 1.06 22.70
N LEU A 170 -3.73 1.46 21.65
CA LEU A 170 -5.18 1.75 21.71
C LEU A 170 -6.04 0.48 21.88
N GLY A 171 -5.45 -0.73 21.87
CA GLY A 171 -6.20 -1.98 21.93
C GLY A 171 -7.01 -2.29 20.65
N TRP A 172 -6.73 -1.60 19.56
CA TRP A 172 -7.49 -1.74 18.30
C TRP A 172 -6.89 -2.77 17.33
N THR A 173 -5.80 -3.44 17.69
CA THR A 173 -5.13 -4.41 16.83
C THR A 173 -5.85 -5.74 16.78
N VAL A 174 -6.14 -6.23 15.59
CA VAL A 174 -6.61 -7.58 15.29
C VAL A 174 -5.60 -8.25 14.34
N GLY A 175 -4.98 -9.33 14.78
CA GLY A 175 -3.96 -10.06 14.03
C GLY A 175 -2.54 -9.80 14.52
N PRO A 176 -1.52 -10.31 13.82
CA PRO A 176 -1.63 -11.04 12.56
C PRO A 176 -2.29 -12.42 12.72
N ARG A 177 -2.85 -12.97 11.63
CA ARG A 177 -3.47 -14.31 11.64
C ARG A 177 -2.68 -15.28 10.75
N PRO A 178 -2.47 -16.53 11.19
CA PRO A 178 -1.85 -17.55 10.35
C PRO A 178 -2.73 -17.91 9.15
N PRO A 179 -2.09 -18.44 8.07
CA PRO A 179 -0.65 -18.58 7.93
C PRO A 179 0.02 -17.24 7.66
N HIS A 180 1.14 -16.99 8.34
CA HIS A 180 1.89 -15.75 8.18
C HIS A 180 2.60 -15.71 6.83
N ARG A 181 2.47 -14.56 6.15
CA ARG A 181 3.19 -14.25 4.91
C ARG A 181 4.15 -13.08 5.12
N TYR A 182 5.21 -13.07 4.33
CA TYR A 182 6.28 -12.09 4.37
C TYR A 182 6.65 -11.66 2.96
N GLY A 183 7.17 -10.45 2.82
CA GLY A 183 7.78 -9.94 1.61
C GLY A 183 9.27 -9.69 1.82
N ILE A 184 10.06 -9.96 0.78
CA ILE A 184 11.49 -9.65 0.71
C ILE A 184 11.68 -8.88 -0.57
N VAL A 185 12.36 -7.72 -0.54
CA VAL A 185 12.44 -6.82 -1.68
C VAL A 185 13.81 -6.20 -1.80
N ALA A 186 14.29 -6.06 -3.03
CA ALA A 186 15.43 -5.21 -3.38
C ALA A 186 15.21 -4.59 -4.78
N HIS A 187 16.09 -3.68 -5.15
CA HIS A 187 16.10 -2.98 -6.43
C HIS A 187 17.27 -3.45 -7.28
N TRP A 188 17.08 -3.39 -8.60
CA TRP A 188 18.06 -3.81 -9.56
C TRP A 188 18.21 -2.78 -10.65
N GLN A 189 19.45 -2.40 -10.93
CA GLN A 189 19.79 -1.59 -12.09
C GLN A 189 19.81 -2.50 -13.31
N VAL A 190 19.14 -2.11 -14.39
CA VAL A 190 19.08 -2.91 -15.62
C VAL A 190 19.50 -2.09 -16.83
N ASP A 191 20.04 -2.75 -17.82
CA ASP A 191 20.39 -2.12 -19.08
C ASP A 191 19.14 -2.00 -19.97
N GLY A 192 18.95 -0.81 -20.54
CA GLY A 192 17.84 -0.54 -21.45
C GLY A 192 16.49 -0.23 -20.78
N PRO A 193 15.44 -0.07 -21.57
CA PRO A 193 14.11 0.28 -21.08
C PRO A 193 13.46 -0.91 -20.35
N VAL A 194 12.74 -0.60 -19.27
CA VAL A 194 11.94 -1.59 -18.54
C VAL A 194 10.54 -1.72 -19.13
N ASP A 195 10.01 -2.93 -19.07
CA ASP A 195 8.64 -3.21 -19.53
C ASP A 195 7.60 -2.47 -18.68
N PRO A 196 6.47 -2.05 -19.29
CA PRO A 196 5.37 -1.36 -18.61
C PRO A 196 4.43 -2.34 -17.87
N TRP A 197 4.93 -3.47 -17.43
CA TRP A 197 4.12 -4.51 -16.79
C TRP A 197 4.67 -4.90 -15.43
N VAL A 198 3.76 -5.10 -14.48
CA VAL A 198 4.08 -5.87 -13.27
C VAL A 198 4.12 -7.34 -13.65
N ARG A 199 5.23 -8.02 -13.43
CA ARG A 199 5.36 -9.45 -13.65
C ARG A 199 5.22 -10.20 -12.34
N ILE A 200 4.38 -11.21 -12.31
CA ILE A 200 4.18 -12.08 -11.15
C ILE A 200 4.40 -13.52 -11.60
N THR A 201 5.44 -14.15 -11.09
CA THR A 201 5.74 -15.56 -11.36
C THR A 201 5.48 -16.36 -10.10
N PHE A 202 4.68 -17.42 -10.24
CA PHE A 202 4.40 -18.37 -9.16
C PHE A 202 5.31 -19.59 -9.33
N ASP A 203 6.17 -19.83 -8.35
CA ASP A 203 7.12 -20.93 -8.38
C ASP A 203 7.31 -21.53 -6.98
N ASP A 204 7.01 -22.82 -6.82
CA ASP A 204 7.23 -23.63 -5.62
C ASP A 204 6.90 -22.90 -4.28
N GLY A 205 5.71 -22.34 -4.19
CA GLY A 205 5.22 -21.62 -2.99
C GLY A 205 5.82 -20.24 -2.78
N LEU A 206 6.56 -19.72 -3.76
CA LEU A 206 7.01 -18.34 -3.89
C LEU A 206 6.17 -17.60 -4.93
N GLU A 207 5.99 -16.33 -4.70
CA GLU A 207 5.49 -15.39 -5.70
C GLU A 207 6.58 -14.35 -5.93
N VAL A 208 7.11 -14.30 -7.16
CA VAL A 208 8.15 -13.34 -7.56
C VAL A 208 7.48 -12.19 -8.28
N TYR A 209 7.51 -11.02 -7.67
CA TYR A 209 6.97 -9.78 -8.21
C TYR A 209 8.09 -8.94 -8.79
N GLU A 210 7.86 -8.38 -9.96
CA GLU A 210 8.80 -7.48 -10.60
C GLU A 210 8.03 -6.32 -11.24
N GLY A 211 8.54 -5.10 -11.11
CA GLY A 211 7.98 -3.92 -11.77
C GLY A 211 8.99 -2.81 -11.95
N PRO A 212 8.81 -1.95 -12.96
CA PRO A 212 9.65 -0.78 -13.15
C PRO A 212 9.40 0.22 -12.02
N VAL A 213 10.46 0.87 -11.51
CA VAL A 213 10.35 1.90 -10.48
C VAL A 213 11.09 3.20 -10.86
N ALA A 214 11.92 3.13 -11.90
CA ALA A 214 12.56 4.27 -12.57
C ALA A 214 12.87 3.87 -14.02
N LYS A 215 13.46 4.77 -14.79
CA LYS A 215 13.77 4.56 -16.24
C LYS A 215 14.51 3.25 -16.51
N ASN A 216 15.46 2.88 -15.64
CA ASN A 216 16.33 1.73 -15.78
C ASN A 216 16.49 0.94 -14.45
N GLN A 217 15.49 1.03 -13.57
CA GLN A 217 15.46 0.28 -12.33
C GLN A 217 14.19 -0.54 -12.20
N ARG A 218 14.36 -1.76 -11.68
CA ARG A 218 13.27 -2.66 -11.32
C ARG A 218 13.29 -2.93 -9.82
N MET A 219 12.12 -2.96 -9.22
CA MET A 219 11.91 -3.60 -7.94
C MET A 219 11.65 -5.08 -8.19
N VAL A 220 12.30 -5.96 -7.43
CA VAL A 220 12.00 -7.39 -7.39
C VAL A 220 11.63 -7.77 -5.97
N GLY A 221 10.45 -8.32 -5.79
CA GLY A 221 9.91 -8.75 -4.50
C GLY A 221 9.62 -10.24 -4.49
N LEU A 222 9.92 -10.90 -3.39
CA LEU A 222 9.53 -12.28 -3.11
C LEU A 222 8.43 -12.26 -2.05
N LEU A 223 7.31 -12.93 -2.30
CA LEU A 223 6.29 -13.17 -1.29
C LEU A 223 6.24 -14.66 -0.95
N CYS A 224 6.31 -14.98 0.34
CA CYS A 224 6.32 -16.34 0.80
C CYS A 224 5.64 -16.54 2.16
N TYR A 225 5.27 -17.76 2.46
CA TYR A 225 4.79 -18.15 3.77
C TYR A 225 5.95 -18.37 4.75
N GLN A 226 5.63 -18.33 6.04
CA GLN A 226 6.60 -18.46 7.14
C GLN A 226 7.50 -19.70 7.03
N ALA A 227 7.02 -20.80 6.48
CA ALA A 227 7.83 -22.00 6.29
C ALA A 227 9.06 -21.73 5.41
N ARG A 228 8.88 -20.98 4.30
CA ARG A 228 9.95 -20.60 3.38
C ARG A 228 10.87 -19.52 3.98
N MET A 229 10.37 -18.67 4.88
CA MET A 229 11.19 -17.64 5.54
C MET A 229 12.38 -18.22 6.32
N ARG A 230 12.28 -19.47 6.76
CA ARG A 230 13.39 -20.15 7.44
C ARG A 230 14.64 -20.31 6.57
N GLU A 231 14.46 -20.40 5.24
CA GLU A 231 15.57 -20.52 4.28
C GLU A 231 16.43 -19.25 4.20
N PHE A 232 15.87 -18.12 4.63
CA PHE A 232 16.54 -16.82 4.63
C PHE A 232 17.22 -16.50 5.97
N SER A 233 17.05 -17.32 7.00
CA SER A 233 17.64 -17.08 8.33
C SER A 233 19.16 -17.06 8.26
N GLY A 234 19.77 -15.94 8.70
CA GLY A 234 21.23 -15.74 8.68
C GLY A 234 21.84 -15.52 7.27
N ARG A 235 21.05 -15.61 6.19
CA ARG A 235 21.53 -15.47 4.80
C ARG A 235 20.54 -14.76 3.88
N LEU A 236 19.87 -13.71 4.39
CA LEU A 236 18.79 -13.03 3.68
C LEU A 236 19.19 -12.60 2.28
N GLU A 237 20.28 -11.87 2.14
CA GLU A 237 20.73 -11.31 0.87
C GLU A 237 21.19 -12.40 -0.11
N THR A 238 22.00 -13.33 0.34
CA THR A 238 22.50 -14.44 -0.50
C THR A 238 21.35 -15.28 -1.02
N ARG A 239 20.42 -15.68 -0.12
CA ARG A 239 19.29 -16.51 -0.52
C ARG A 239 18.30 -15.79 -1.43
N TYR A 240 18.09 -14.51 -1.19
CA TYR A 240 17.28 -13.66 -2.07
C TYR A 240 17.87 -13.63 -3.48
N ARG A 241 19.18 -13.36 -3.61
CA ARG A 241 19.88 -13.32 -4.91
C ARG A 241 19.82 -14.66 -5.64
N GLU A 242 20.08 -15.78 -4.95
CA GLU A 242 19.98 -17.13 -5.51
C GLU A 242 18.62 -17.36 -6.18
N ILE A 243 17.52 -17.03 -5.47
CA ILE A 243 16.17 -17.24 -5.98
C ILE A 243 15.87 -16.27 -7.15
N VAL A 244 16.17 -15.00 -6.98
CA VAL A 244 15.89 -13.99 -8.03
C VAL A 244 16.65 -14.34 -9.32
N GLN A 245 17.92 -14.68 -9.24
CA GLN A 245 18.74 -15.02 -10.42
C GLN A 245 18.38 -16.37 -11.05
N ALA A 246 17.74 -17.27 -10.30
CA ALA A 246 17.18 -18.49 -10.86
C ALA A 246 15.91 -18.22 -11.67
N VAL A 247 15.01 -17.37 -11.15
CA VAL A 247 13.73 -17.01 -11.81
C VAL A 247 13.94 -15.95 -12.88
N ARG A 248 14.95 -15.10 -12.75
CA ARG A 248 15.31 -13.99 -13.64
C ARG A 248 16.79 -14.07 -14.02
N PRO A 249 17.18 -14.98 -14.92
CA PRO A 249 18.59 -15.13 -15.33
C PRO A 249 19.22 -13.86 -15.87
N GLU A 250 18.40 -12.96 -16.46
CA GLU A 250 18.83 -11.65 -16.97
C GLU A 250 19.36 -10.71 -15.86
N LEU A 251 19.07 -10.98 -14.59
CA LEU A 251 19.57 -10.20 -13.46
C LEU A 251 20.87 -10.74 -12.86
N ARG A 252 21.51 -11.75 -13.47
CA ARG A 252 22.77 -12.31 -12.94
C ARG A 252 23.90 -11.30 -12.95
N GLU A 253 23.98 -10.53 -14.03
CA GLU A 253 25.00 -9.49 -14.24
C GLU A 253 24.52 -8.10 -13.81
N ALA A 254 23.24 -7.95 -13.40
CA ALA A 254 22.67 -6.69 -12.98
C ALA A 254 23.16 -6.30 -11.58
N GLU A 255 23.35 -5.00 -11.37
CA GLU A 255 23.70 -4.44 -10.07
C GLU A 255 22.48 -4.37 -9.15
N GLN A 256 22.62 -4.90 -7.93
CA GLN A 256 21.63 -4.70 -6.87
C GLN A 256 21.80 -3.31 -6.24
N VAL A 257 20.76 -2.51 -6.24
CA VAL A 257 20.75 -1.16 -5.70
C VAL A 257 20.20 -1.15 -4.28
N GLY A 258 21.05 -0.91 -3.31
CA GLY A 258 20.68 -0.89 -1.89
C GLY A 258 20.51 -2.28 -1.26
N PRO A 259 20.07 -2.35 0.00
CA PRO A 259 19.96 -3.59 0.76
C PRO A 259 18.72 -4.40 0.38
N VAL A 260 18.78 -5.70 0.67
CA VAL A 260 17.60 -6.57 0.69
C VAL A 260 16.83 -6.33 1.98
N ASN A 261 15.56 -5.96 1.85
CA ASN A 261 14.69 -5.67 2.98
C ASN A 261 13.58 -6.72 3.12
N ALA A 262 13.25 -7.08 4.36
CA ALA A 262 12.14 -7.99 4.66
C ALA A 262 11.04 -7.29 5.47
N VAL A 263 9.78 -7.60 5.16
CA VAL A 263 8.60 -7.06 5.82
C VAL A 263 7.55 -8.14 6.07
N GLY A 264 6.85 -8.03 7.18
CA GLY A 264 5.80 -8.95 7.62
C GLY A 264 5.86 -9.19 9.12
N PRO A 265 5.05 -10.11 9.68
CA PRO A 265 4.00 -10.80 8.95
C PRO A 265 2.92 -9.83 8.46
N PHE A 266 2.23 -10.21 7.38
CA PHE A 266 1.06 -9.49 6.90
C PHE A 266 -0.20 -9.89 7.65
N TRP A 267 -1.33 -9.30 7.24
CA TRP A 267 -2.66 -9.51 7.78
C TRP A 267 -2.88 -8.87 9.16
N TYR A 268 -3.14 -7.58 9.13
CA TYR A 268 -3.61 -6.83 10.30
C TYR A 268 -4.95 -6.17 9.98
N ARG A 269 -5.78 -6.03 11.01
CA ARG A 269 -6.99 -5.21 10.99
C ARG A 269 -7.05 -4.33 12.23
N ALA A 270 -7.76 -3.24 12.13
CA ALA A 270 -8.23 -2.51 13.28
C ALA A 270 -9.65 -2.99 13.65
N SER A 271 -9.95 -3.12 14.93
CA SER A 271 -11.30 -3.37 15.44
C SER A 271 -12.22 -2.17 15.16
N THR A 272 -11.68 -0.96 15.26
CA THR A 272 -12.27 0.28 14.77
C THR A 272 -11.23 1.12 14.04
N VAL A 273 -11.65 1.95 13.09
CA VAL A 273 -10.75 2.87 12.36
C VAL A 273 -10.96 4.32 12.75
N ALA A 274 -11.94 4.61 13.61
CA ALA A 274 -12.18 5.95 14.11
C ALA A 274 -13.02 5.92 15.38
N GLU A 275 -12.52 6.57 16.43
CA GLU A 275 -13.20 6.74 17.70
C GLU A 275 -12.56 7.89 18.48
N HIS A 276 -13.38 8.68 19.19
CA HIS A 276 -12.92 9.77 20.09
C HIS A 276 -11.91 10.75 19.47
N GLY A 277 -12.16 11.17 18.24
CA GLY A 277 -11.28 12.09 17.53
C GLY A 277 -9.97 11.45 17.00
N VAL A 278 -9.80 10.13 17.15
CA VAL A 278 -8.63 9.38 16.65
C VAL A 278 -9.02 8.55 15.43
N PHE A 279 -8.23 8.64 14.36
CA PHE A 279 -8.48 7.99 13.06
C PHE A 279 -7.26 7.18 12.62
N LEU A 280 -7.49 6.03 12.01
CA LEU A 280 -6.44 5.22 11.39
C LEU A 280 -6.55 5.30 9.86
N VAL A 281 -5.41 5.46 9.18
CA VAL A 281 -5.33 5.58 7.71
C VAL A 281 -4.24 4.68 7.15
N GLY A 282 -4.41 4.19 5.93
CA GLY A 282 -3.46 3.31 5.25
C GLY A 282 -3.31 1.98 5.97
N ASP A 283 -2.09 1.45 6.01
CA ASP A 283 -1.81 0.15 6.64
C ASP A 283 -2.09 0.14 8.14
N ALA A 284 -2.04 1.29 8.81
CA ALA A 284 -2.44 1.42 10.20
C ALA A 284 -3.92 1.08 10.41
N ALA A 285 -4.81 1.40 9.45
CA ALA A 285 -6.22 1.01 9.48
C ALA A 285 -6.46 -0.47 9.15
N GLY A 286 -5.47 -1.12 8.53
CA GLY A 286 -5.48 -2.53 8.22
C GLY A 286 -4.89 -2.85 6.85
N PHE A 287 -4.21 -3.98 6.80
CA PHE A 287 -3.53 -4.49 5.61
C PHE A 287 -3.76 -5.99 5.50
N THR A 288 -4.24 -6.47 4.37
CA THR A 288 -4.47 -7.91 4.16
C THR A 288 -3.22 -8.58 3.64
N ASP A 289 -2.78 -8.17 2.45
CA ASP A 289 -1.61 -8.74 1.76
C ASP A 289 -1.23 -7.84 0.58
N PRO A 290 0.03 -7.79 0.14
CA PRO A 290 0.44 -7.02 -1.03
C PRO A 290 -0.04 -7.59 -2.38
N ILE A 291 -0.67 -8.76 -2.41
CA ILE A 291 -1.09 -9.49 -3.61
C ILE A 291 -1.94 -8.67 -4.60
N THR A 292 -2.63 -7.63 -4.14
CA THR A 292 -3.42 -6.73 -5.01
C THR A 292 -2.64 -5.49 -5.47
N GLY A 293 -1.47 -5.20 -4.88
CA GLY A 293 -0.67 -4.02 -5.19
C GLY A 293 -1.28 -2.67 -4.75
N GLU A 294 -2.43 -2.66 -4.07
CA GLU A 294 -3.27 -1.47 -3.83
C GLU A 294 -2.88 -0.60 -2.62
N GLY A 295 -1.90 -1.00 -1.82
CA GLY A 295 -1.62 -0.36 -0.52
C GLY A 295 -1.48 1.16 -0.59
N ILE A 296 -0.67 1.68 -1.51
CA ILE A 296 -0.42 3.12 -1.66
C ILE A 296 -1.69 3.84 -2.15
N ALA A 297 -2.29 3.36 -3.25
CA ALA A 297 -3.49 3.97 -3.82
C ALA A 297 -4.67 3.96 -2.83
N ALA A 298 -4.87 2.86 -2.10
CA ALA A 298 -5.87 2.78 -1.05
C ALA A 298 -5.61 3.80 0.08
N GLY A 299 -4.35 3.96 0.50
CA GLY A 299 -3.94 4.95 1.50
C GLY A 299 -4.25 6.38 1.07
N LEU A 300 -3.96 6.74 -0.18
CA LEU A 300 -4.26 8.05 -0.75
C LEU A 300 -5.77 8.33 -0.81
N ARG A 301 -6.57 7.35 -1.26
CA ARG A 301 -8.04 7.47 -1.27
C ARG A 301 -8.63 7.58 0.14
N GLN A 302 -8.09 6.83 1.10
CA GLN A 302 -8.51 6.93 2.50
C GLN A 302 -8.18 8.30 3.09
N ALA A 303 -7.01 8.87 2.78
CA ALA A 303 -6.60 10.19 3.21
C ALA A 303 -7.56 11.27 2.71
N ARG A 304 -7.95 11.22 1.43
CA ARG A 304 -8.95 12.12 0.86
C ARG A 304 -10.30 12.00 1.56
N ALA A 305 -10.80 10.75 1.71
CA ALA A 305 -12.08 10.49 2.37
C ALA A 305 -12.08 10.88 3.86
N LEU A 306 -10.91 10.80 4.53
CA LEU A 306 -10.76 11.31 5.89
C LEU A 306 -10.94 12.83 5.93
N ALA A 307 -10.27 13.57 5.06
CA ALA A 307 -10.40 15.02 5.01
C ALA A 307 -11.85 15.45 4.80
N ASP A 308 -12.60 14.77 3.90
CA ASP A 308 -14.05 14.99 3.73
C ASP A 308 -14.83 14.71 5.02
N ALA A 309 -14.43 13.70 5.78
CA ALA A 309 -15.10 13.31 7.00
C ALA A 309 -14.83 14.26 8.17
N LEU A 310 -13.65 14.89 8.25
CA LEU A 310 -13.29 15.82 9.34
C LEU A 310 -14.22 17.04 9.41
N ASP A 311 -14.80 17.46 8.27
CA ASP A 311 -15.75 18.56 8.18
C ASP A 311 -17.22 18.14 8.46
N SER A 312 -17.45 16.85 8.67
CA SER A 312 -18.77 16.32 8.99
C SER A 312 -19.17 16.62 10.44
N PRO A 313 -20.48 16.81 10.74
CA PRO A 313 -20.97 16.86 12.12
C PRO A 313 -20.68 15.58 12.94
N THR A 314 -20.43 14.47 12.27
CA THR A 314 -20.12 13.17 12.89
C THR A 314 -18.89 12.52 12.20
N PRO A 315 -17.67 13.07 12.40
CA PRO A 315 -16.49 12.70 11.62
C PRO A 315 -16.16 11.20 11.65
N GLU A 316 -16.19 10.59 12.84
CA GLU A 316 -15.88 9.19 13.02
C GLU A 316 -16.88 8.26 12.29
N ARG A 317 -18.18 8.60 12.35
CA ARG A 317 -19.22 7.84 11.64
C ARG A 317 -19.04 7.96 10.13
N ALA A 318 -18.81 9.18 9.65
CA ALA A 318 -18.59 9.46 8.24
C ALA A 318 -17.39 8.70 7.69
N TYR A 319 -16.24 8.77 8.40
CA TYR A 319 -15.03 8.07 7.98
C TYR A 319 -15.18 6.55 8.06
N ARG A 320 -15.74 5.98 9.14
CA ARG A 320 -15.99 4.54 9.22
C ARG A 320 -16.83 4.02 8.05
N ALA A 321 -17.87 4.77 7.67
CA ALA A 321 -18.71 4.41 6.53
C ALA A 321 -17.94 4.46 5.20
N ALA A 322 -17.17 5.52 4.97
CA ALA A 322 -16.32 5.67 3.78
C ALA A 322 -15.24 4.58 3.70
N HIS A 323 -14.50 4.37 4.78
CA HIS A 323 -13.47 3.34 4.88
C HIS A 323 -14.02 1.94 4.61
N ARG A 324 -15.17 1.59 5.19
CA ARG A 324 -15.83 0.29 4.94
C ARG A 324 -16.17 0.09 3.46
N ARG A 325 -16.74 1.12 2.80
CA ARG A 325 -17.05 1.05 1.35
C ARG A 325 -15.80 0.82 0.51
N MET A 326 -14.70 1.52 0.81
CA MET A 326 -13.45 1.41 0.05
C MET A 326 -12.70 0.10 0.26
N THR A 327 -12.87 -0.58 1.41
CA THR A 327 -12.00 -1.70 1.79
C THR A 327 -12.68 -3.06 1.84
N SER A 328 -14.02 -3.15 1.86
CA SER A 328 -14.72 -4.44 2.04
C SER A 328 -14.47 -5.42 0.88
N ASP A 329 -14.70 -5.00 -0.35
CA ASP A 329 -14.56 -5.85 -1.53
C ASP A 329 -13.09 -6.09 -1.91
N PRO A 330 -12.17 -5.09 -1.90
CA PRO A 330 -10.73 -5.35 -2.02
C PRO A 330 -10.19 -6.42 -1.06
N ARG A 331 -10.60 -6.38 0.21
CA ARG A 331 -10.21 -7.40 1.21
C ARG A 331 -10.74 -8.78 0.88
N ARG A 332 -11.96 -8.89 0.35
CA ARG A 332 -12.53 -10.16 -0.09
C ARG A 332 -11.77 -10.72 -1.29
N VAL A 333 -11.42 -9.87 -2.27
CA VAL A 333 -10.58 -10.27 -3.42
C VAL A 333 -9.22 -10.74 -2.96
N ALA A 334 -8.52 -9.97 -2.13
CA ALA A 334 -7.22 -10.39 -1.58
C ALA A 334 -7.32 -11.75 -0.87
N SER A 335 -8.37 -11.95 -0.05
CA SER A 335 -8.59 -13.21 0.66
C SER A 335 -8.90 -14.38 -0.29
N LEU A 336 -9.60 -14.13 -1.39
CA LEU A 336 -9.87 -15.13 -2.44
C LEU A 336 -8.58 -15.50 -3.16
N LEU A 337 -7.82 -14.51 -3.63
CA LEU A 337 -6.54 -14.72 -4.31
C LEU A 337 -5.57 -15.52 -3.43
N LEU A 338 -5.44 -15.16 -2.16
CA LEU A 338 -4.59 -15.88 -1.20
C LEU A 338 -5.01 -17.35 -1.01
N ARG A 339 -6.28 -17.70 -1.17
CA ARG A 339 -6.74 -19.09 -1.14
C ARG A 339 -6.39 -19.83 -2.43
N LEU A 340 -6.54 -19.15 -3.57
CA LEU A 340 -6.25 -19.74 -4.88
C LEU A 340 -4.75 -19.97 -5.07
N THR A 341 -3.91 -19.01 -4.67
CA THR A 341 -2.46 -19.10 -4.85
C THR A 341 -1.78 -20.15 -3.95
N ARG A 342 -2.45 -20.64 -2.91
CA ARG A 342 -1.98 -21.78 -2.11
C ARG A 342 -1.96 -23.10 -2.87
N THR A 343 -2.71 -23.20 -3.97
CA THR A 343 -2.85 -24.45 -4.70
C THR A 343 -2.30 -24.26 -6.11
N PRO A 344 -1.09 -24.77 -6.43
CA PRO A 344 -0.45 -24.59 -7.74
C PRO A 344 -1.36 -24.97 -8.93
N LYS A 345 -2.13 -26.05 -8.78
CA LYS A 345 -3.12 -26.46 -9.81
C LYS A 345 -4.20 -25.40 -10.07
N LEU A 346 -4.61 -24.65 -9.04
CA LEU A 346 -5.60 -23.57 -9.21
C LEU A 346 -4.97 -22.33 -9.84
N VAL A 347 -3.71 -22.02 -9.52
CA VAL A 347 -2.95 -20.95 -10.18
C VAL A 347 -2.86 -21.24 -11.68
N GLY A 348 -2.38 -22.43 -12.07
CA GLY A 348 -2.30 -22.83 -13.48
C GLY A 348 -3.65 -22.74 -14.19
N ARG A 349 -4.73 -23.25 -13.57
CA ARG A 349 -6.09 -23.13 -14.13
C ARG A 349 -6.50 -21.66 -14.31
N GLY A 350 -6.23 -20.80 -13.35
CA GLY A 350 -6.53 -19.37 -13.42
C GLY A 350 -5.80 -18.68 -14.58
N ILE A 351 -4.51 -18.96 -14.75
CA ILE A 351 -3.68 -18.44 -15.84
C ILE A 351 -4.22 -18.94 -17.20
N HIS A 352 -4.47 -20.23 -17.35
CA HIS A 352 -5.00 -20.80 -18.60
C HIS A 352 -6.46 -20.36 -18.91
N SER A 353 -7.28 -20.14 -17.87
CA SER A 353 -8.65 -19.66 -18.07
C SER A 353 -8.71 -18.24 -18.62
N HIS A 354 -7.68 -17.42 -18.38
CA HIS A 354 -7.60 -16.07 -18.91
C HIS A 354 -7.63 -16.04 -20.45
N GLN A 355 -7.01 -17.00 -21.10
CA GLN A 355 -7.05 -17.10 -22.59
C GLN A 355 -8.49 -17.25 -23.12
N ARG A 356 -9.40 -17.81 -22.32
CA ARG A 356 -10.80 -18.04 -22.66
C ARG A 356 -11.77 -17.00 -22.08
N ALA A 357 -11.37 -16.29 -21.03
CA ALA A 357 -12.18 -15.29 -20.34
C ALA A 357 -11.36 -14.07 -19.89
N PRO A 358 -10.76 -13.31 -20.82
CA PRO A 358 -9.81 -12.24 -20.50
C PRO A 358 -10.42 -11.11 -19.65
N ARG A 359 -11.74 -10.89 -19.75
CA ARG A 359 -12.43 -9.86 -18.96
C ARG A 359 -12.54 -10.19 -17.47
N THR A 360 -12.59 -11.49 -17.11
CA THR A 360 -12.84 -11.90 -15.72
C THR A 360 -11.70 -11.49 -14.79
N LEU A 361 -10.43 -11.71 -15.18
CA LEU A 361 -9.29 -11.28 -14.37
C LEU A 361 -9.17 -9.75 -14.29
N SER A 362 -9.42 -9.02 -15.39
CA SER A 362 -9.46 -7.56 -15.37
C SER A 362 -10.57 -7.03 -14.45
N THR A 363 -11.74 -7.68 -14.44
CA THR A 363 -12.83 -7.33 -13.51
C THR A 363 -12.43 -7.60 -12.06
N LEU A 364 -11.77 -8.73 -11.77
CA LEU A 364 -11.25 -9.03 -10.43
C LEU A 364 -10.20 -8.02 -9.97
N LEU A 365 -9.30 -7.59 -10.85
CA LEU A 365 -8.36 -6.51 -10.56
C LEU A 365 -9.11 -5.22 -10.20
N GLY A 366 -10.13 -4.83 -10.99
CA GLY A 366 -10.93 -3.64 -10.71
C GLY A 366 -11.67 -3.69 -9.38
N ILE A 367 -12.17 -4.88 -8.97
CA ILE A 367 -12.76 -5.06 -7.64
C ILE A 367 -11.67 -4.99 -6.56
N GLY A 368 -10.51 -5.61 -6.80
CA GLY A 368 -9.33 -5.54 -5.93
C GLY A 368 -8.83 -4.11 -5.75
N PHE A 369 -8.93 -3.29 -6.78
CA PHE A 369 -8.61 -1.85 -6.76
C PHE A 369 -9.73 -0.99 -6.12
N GLY A 370 -10.86 -1.59 -5.75
CA GLY A 370 -11.97 -0.87 -5.15
C GLY A 370 -12.76 -0.01 -6.15
N TYR A 371 -12.67 -0.30 -7.44
CA TYR A 371 -13.43 0.43 -8.48
C TYR A 371 -14.87 -0.06 -8.56
N TRP A 372 -15.07 -1.36 -8.35
CA TRP A 372 -16.35 -2.04 -8.49
C TRP A 372 -16.62 -2.97 -7.31
N GLY A 373 -17.90 -3.35 -7.13
CA GLY A 373 -18.29 -4.42 -6.22
C GLY A 373 -18.35 -5.79 -6.90
N PHE A 374 -18.46 -6.85 -6.10
CA PHE A 374 -18.57 -8.22 -6.59
C PHE A 374 -19.77 -8.49 -7.50
N ASN A 375 -20.80 -7.68 -7.45
CA ASN A 375 -21.96 -7.75 -8.35
C ASN A 375 -21.60 -7.50 -9.83
N ARG A 376 -20.37 -7.04 -10.10
CA ARG A 376 -19.85 -6.85 -11.47
C ARG A 376 -19.51 -8.18 -12.15
N ILE A 377 -19.24 -9.24 -11.39
CA ILE A 377 -18.93 -10.57 -11.93
C ILE A 377 -20.21 -11.40 -11.99
N THR A 378 -20.55 -11.86 -13.18
CA THR A 378 -21.71 -12.73 -13.40
C THR A 378 -21.47 -14.16 -12.90
N PRO A 379 -22.52 -14.94 -12.58
CA PRO A 379 -22.37 -16.34 -12.22
C PRO A 379 -21.62 -17.18 -13.28
N ARG A 380 -21.80 -16.87 -14.58
CA ARG A 380 -21.09 -17.53 -15.67
C ARG A 380 -19.59 -17.25 -15.66
N GLU A 381 -19.18 -16.02 -15.37
CA GLU A 381 -17.78 -15.65 -15.24
C GLU A 381 -17.14 -16.33 -14.02
N TRP A 382 -17.86 -16.43 -12.90
CA TRP A 382 -17.41 -17.21 -11.75
C TRP A 382 -17.19 -18.68 -12.11
N LEU A 383 -18.14 -19.30 -12.80
CA LEU A 383 -18.01 -20.70 -13.23
C LEU A 383 -16.77 -20.89 -14.11
N ARG A 384 -16.55 -20.01 -15.09
CA ARG A 384 -15.38 -20.06 -15.98
C ARG A 384 -14.05 -19.95 -15.22
N LEU A 385 -13.99 -19.07 -14.23
CA LEU A 385 -12.78 -18.87 -13.42
C LEU A 385 -12.37 -20.16 -12.67
N PHE A 386 -13.36 -20.92 -12.15
CA PHE A 386 -13.09 -22.12 -11.35
C PHE A 386 -12.98 -23.40 -12.17
N THR A 387 -13.68 -23.50 -13.28
CA THR A 387 -13.71 -24.72 -14.10
C THR A 387 -12.78 -24.69 -15.30
N GLY A 388 -12.38 -23.48 -15.74
CA GLY A 388 -11.63 -23.30 -16.99
C GLY A 388 -12.45 -23.60 -18.25
N ARG A 389 -13.80 -23.73 -18.11
CA ARG A 389 -14.74 -24.04 -19.20
C ARG A 389 -15.66 -22.88 -19.51
#